data_3bbaba3de80afd20d94b6ea1384bb179
#
_entry.id   3bbaba3de80afd20d94b6ea1384bb179
#
_cell.length_a   1.000
_cell.length_b   1.000
_cell.length_c   1.000
_cell.angle_alpha   90.00
_cell.angle_beta   90.00
_cell.angle_gamma   90.00
#
_symmetry.space_group_name_H-M   'P 1'
#
loop_
_entity.id
_entity.type
_entity.pdbx_description
1 polymer ?
#
loop_
_entity_poly.entity_id
_entity_poly.type
_entity_poly.pdbx_seq_one_letter_code
_entity_poly.pdbx_strand_id
1 'polypeptide(L)'
;MPQAGRSRVAGMEFEDVIRRRRMVRAYSDEPVAEESVERILAAANKAPSAGFSQGYALMTLQGPEQLGPFWELLSRYHGDEDNAGPSFDPVTRAPLVVVPMSCKDIYLDRYARQDKGWTDRDEAHWPVPYWDIDTGFTALLMLLAAVDEGLGALFFGIPPDQIGEFRTLYGVPANYLPIGAVAIGHPDPAADQGGSAKVIKRRSLDDLVHRGRWGRR
;
A
#
# COMPACT_ATOMS: atom_id res chain seq x y z
N MET A 1 7.30 -19.26 35.57
CA MET A 1 6.20 -18.32 35.28
C MET A 1 5.58 -18.75 33.98
N PRO A 2 4.32 -19.27 33.94
CA PRO A 2 3.67 -19.62 32.68
C PRO A 2 3.30 -18.33 31.94
N GLN A 3 3.71 -18.23 30.69
CA GLN A 3 3.26 -17.19 29.77
C GLN A 3 1.74 -17.33 29.58
N ALA A 4 1.01 -16.30 29.95
CA ALA A 4 -0.42 -16.20 29.66
C ALA A 4 -0.62 -16.29 28.14
N GLY A 5 -1.26 -17.37 27.69
CA GLY A 5 -1.64 -17.58 26.31
C GLY A 5 -2.54 -16.42 25.86
N ARG A 6 -2.01 -15.52 25.03
CA ARG A 6 -2.82 -14.51 24.36
C ARG A 6 -3.76 -15.25 23.41
N SER A 7 -5.04 -15.14 23.65
CA SER A 7 -6.11 -15.64 22.78
C SER A 7 -5.94 -14.94 21.42
N ARG A 8 -5.53 -15.70 20.41
CA ARG A 8 -5.55 -15.26 19.02
C ARG A 8 -7.03 -15.04 18.69
N VAL A 9 -7.45 -13.83 18.38
CA VAL A 9 -8.73 -13.61 17.69
C VAL A 9 -8.63 -14.48 16.44
N ALA A 10 -9.60 -15.39 16.23
CA ALA A 10 -9.62 -16.25 15.05
C ALA A 10 -9.61 -15.34 13.83
N GLY A 11 -8.63 -15.50 12.93
CA GLY A 11 -8.56 -14.73 11.70
C GLY A 11 -9.84 -14.91 10.89
N MET A 12 -10.14 -13.93 10.05
CA MET A 12 -11.32 -13.95 9.18
C MET A 12 -11.10 -14.96 8.04
N GLU A 13 -12.17 -15.64 7.60
CA GLU A 13 -12.08 -16.47 6.38
C GLU A 13 -11.70 -15.62 5.17
N PHE A 14 -10.84 -16.13 4.31
CA PHE A 14 -10.28 -15.38 3.19
C PHE A 14 -11.35 -14.76 2.27
N GLU A 15 -12.42 -15.48 2.00
CA GLU A 15 -13.55 -14.98 1.21
C GLU A 15 -14.22 -13.76 1.86
N ASP A 16 -14.31 -13.74 3.16
CA ASP A 16 -14.86 -12.63 3.93
C ASP A 16 -13.93 -11.41 3.88
N VAL A 17 -12.62 -11.61 3.96
CA VAL A 17 -11.64 -10.54 3.81
C VAL A 17 -11.79 -9.89 2.42
N ILE A 18 -11.81 -10.70 1.36
CA ILE A 18 -11.98 -10.20 -0.02
C ILE A 18 -13.30 -9.45 -0.19
N ARG A 19 -14.38 -9.98 0.36
CA ARG A 19 -15.72 -9.38 0.26
C ARG A 19 -15.82 -8.06 1.01
N ARG A 20 -15.23 -7.96 2.20
CA ARG A 20 -15.28 -6.77 3.05
C ARG A 20 -14.28 -5.70 2.66
N ARG A 21 -13.17 -6.08 2.01
CA ARG A 21 -12.16 -5.12 1.60
C ARG A 21 -12.77 -4.01 0.73
N ARG A 22 -12.65 -2.79 1.19
CA ARG A 22 -12.97 -1.57 0.47
C ARG A 22 -11.90 -0.51 0.75
N MET A 23 -11.82 0.53 -0.06
CA MET A 23 -11.00 1.70 0.24
C MET A 23 -11.77 2.60 1.20
N VAL A 24 -11.31 2.63 2.46
CA VAL A 24 -11.89 3.45 3.53
C VAL A 24 -11.26 4.84 3.48
N ARG A 25 -12.09 5.88 3.47
CA ARG A 25 -11.64 7.27 3.32
C ARG A 25 -11.96 8.15 4.52
N ALA A 26 -12.44 7.57 5.61
CA ALA A 26 -12.65 8.29 6.86
C ALA A 26 -12.34 7.36 8.04
N TYR A 27 -11.64 7.92 9.01
CA TYR A 27 -11.18 7.20 10.18
C TYR A 27 -11.55 7.94 11.46
N SER A 28 -11.71 7.19 12.57
CA SER A 28 -11.71 7.77 13.91
C SER A 28 -10.29 8.03 14.38
N ASP A 29 -10.16 8.81 15.45
CA ASP A 29 -8.86 9.11 16.09
C ASP A 29 -8.37 7.97 16.99
N GLU A 30 -9.07 6.82 17.01
CA GLU A 30 -8.71 5.67 17.82
C GLU A 30 -7.38 5.08 17.33
N PRO A 31 -6.39 4.92 18.21
CA PRO A 31 -5.11 4.35 17.82
C PRO A 31 -5.23 2.89 17.39
N VAL A 32 -4.41 2.48 16.42
CA VAL A 32 -4.25 1.06 16.05
C VAL A 32 -3.35 0.39 17.08
N ALA A 33 -3.78 -0.76 17.59
CA ALA A 33 -2.98 -1.55 18.51
C ALA A 33 -1.65 -1.99 17.86
N GLU A 34 -0.56 -1.90 18.60
CA GLU A 34 0.79 -2.23 18.08
C GLU A 34 0.85 -3.66 17.52
N GLU A 35 0.20 -4.61 18.20
CA GLU A 35 0.13 -5.98 17.73
C GLU A 35 -0.57 -6.12 16.37
N SER A 36 -1.55 -5.26 16.06
CA SER A 36 -2.20 -5.23 14.76
C SER A 36 -1.29 -4.62 13.69
N VAL A 37 -0.54 -3.57 14.05
CA VAL A 37 0.49 -2.99 13.16
C VAL A 37 1.50 -4.06 12.78
N GLU A 38 2.07 -4.77 13.77
CA GLU A 38 3.05 -5.83 13.53
C GLU A 38 2.50 -6.96 12.66
N ARG A 39 1.23 -7.39 12.87
CA ARG A 39 0.62 -8.42 12.01
C ARG A 39 0.40 -7.94 10.58
N ILE A 40 0.01 -6.70 10.37
CA ILE A 40 -0.14 -6.11 9.04
C ILE A 40 1.21 -6.03 8.32
N LEU A 41 2.26 -5.58 8.99
CA LEU A 41 3.62 -5.53 8.43
C LEU A 41 4.18 -6.93 8.14
N ALA A 42 3.93 -7.89 9.04
CA ALA A 42 4.31 -9.29 8.84
C ALA A 42 3.58 -9.91 7.63
N ALA A 43 2.32 -9.57 7.40
CA ALA A 43 1.59 -10.00 6.21
C ALA A 43 2.19 -9.38 4.92
N ALA A 44 2.49 -8.08 4.93
CA ALA A 44 3.15 -7.41 3.82
C ALA A 44 4.49 -8.06 3.46
N ASN A 45 5.28 -8.48 4.44
CA ASN A 45 6.55 -9.17 4.25
C ASN A 45 6.42 -10.59 3.65
N LYS A 46 5.20 -11.10 3.43
CA LYS A 46 4.96 -12.35 2.70
C LYS A 46 4.73 -12.13 1.21
N ALA A 47 4.82 -10.91 0.72
CA ALA A 47 4.68 -10.61 -0.69
C ALA A 47 5.69 -11.40 -1.54
N PRO A 48 5.26 -12.01 -2.66
CA PRO A 48 6.19 -12.62 -3.59
C PRO A 48 7.02 -11.54 -4.29
N SER A 49 8.22 -11.91 -4.74
CA SER A 49 9.04 -11.04 -5.57
C SER A 49 9.82 -11.80 -6.62
N ALA A 50 10.02 -11.19 -7.79
CA ALA A 50 10.78 -11.79 -8.87
C ALA A 50 12.19 -12.16 -8.42
N GLY A 51 12.59 -13.43 -8.63
CA GLY A 51 13.87 -13.97 -8.18
C GLY A 51 14.07 -13.91 -6.66
N PHE A 52 12.99 -13.75 -5.88
CA PHE A 52 13.02 -13.52 -4.44
C PHE A 52 13.91 -12.33 -4.07
N SER A 53 13.82 -11.26 -4.88
CA SER A 53 14.65 -10.06 -4.72
C SER A 53 14.32 -9.27 -3.45
N GLN A 54 13.04 -9.20 -3.06
CA GLN A 54 12.57 -8.46 -1.88
C GLN A 54 13.03 -7.00 -1.89
N GLY A 55 13.04 -6.38 -3.07
CA GLY A 55 13.52 -5.02 -3.28
C GLY A 55 12.48 -3.97 -2.91
N TYR A 56 11.95 -4.03 -1.71
CA TYR A 56 11.02 -3.06 -1.16
C TYR A 56 11.39 -2.70 0.28
N ALA A 57 10.93 -1.54 0.70
CA ALA A 57 10.96 -1.11 2.10
C ALA A 57 9.57 -0.58 2.49
N LEU A 58 9.25 -0.68 3.77
CA LEU A 58 8.01 -0.18 4.36
C LEU A 58 8.38 0.86 5.41
N MET A 59 7.95 2.10 5.23
CA MET A 59 8.12 3.14 6.24
C MET A 59 6.79 3.38 6.94
N THR A 60 6.76 3.29 8.26
CA THR A 60 5.59 3.55 9.09
C THR A 60 5.64 4.98 9.63
N LEU A 61 4.50 5.65 9.61
CA LEU A 61 4.28 6.96 10.23
C LEU A 61 3.14 6.85 11.23
N GLN A 62 3.39 7.23 12.46
CA GLN A 62 2.43 7.20 13.56
C GLN A 62 2.59 8.44 14.43
N GLY A 63 1.49 8.86 15.04
CA GLY A 63 1.48 10.03 15.89
C GLY A 63 1.64 11.35 15.14
N PRO A 64 1.28 12.48 15.81
CA PRO A 64 1.17 13.77 15.16
C PRO A 64 2.52 14.31 14.64
N GLU A 65 3.63 13.98 15.30
CA GLU A 65 4.97 14.43 14.89
C GLU A 65 5.41 13.84 13.55
N GLN A 66 4.98 12.60 13.24
CA GLN A 66 5.32 11.93 11.98
C GLN A 66 4.24 12.13 10.91
N LEU A 67 2.97 12.10 11.29
CA LEU A 67 1.85 12.24 10.37
C LEU A 67 1.57 13.68 9.97
N GLY A 68 1.76 14.65 10.86
CA GLY A 68 1.49 16.07 10.60
C GLY A 68 2.23 16.58 9.36
N PRO A 69 3.57 16.47 9.30
CA PRO A 69 4.35 16.89 8.12
C PRO A 69 3.98 16.15 6.83
N PHE A 70 3.60 14.88 6.93
CA PHE A 70 3.14 14.09 5.78
C PHE A 70 1.83 14.65 5.18
N TRP A 71 0.84 14.90 6.03
CA TRP A 71 -0.44 15.43 5.58
C TRP A 71 -0.33 16.88 5.12
N GLU A 72 0.53 17.69 5.74
CA GLU A 72 0.83 19.05 5.29
C GLU A 72 1.43 19.05 3.88
N LEU A 73 2.38 18.14 3.62
CA LEU A 73 2.96 17.96 2.28
C LEU A 73 1.85 17.67 1.25
N LEU A 74 1.00 16.69 1.52
CA LEU A 74 -0.03 16.27 0.57
C LEU A 74 -1.17 17.30 0.40
N SER A 75 -1.46 18.09 1.43
CA SER A 75 -2.51 19.13 1.36
C SER A 75 -2.19 20.26 0.38
N ARG A 76 -0.91 20.42 0.01
CA ARG A 76 -0.45 21.38 -0.99
C ARG A 76 -0.71 20.93 -2.44
N TYR A 77 -1.11 19.69 -2.63
CA TYR A 77 -1.53 19.23 -3.96
C TYR A 77 -2.91 19.83 -4.28
N HIS A 78 -2.89 20.93 -4.98
CA HIS A 78 -4.08 21.47 -5.62
C HIS A 78 -4.14 20.82 -7.00
N GLY A 79 -5.13 19.95 -7.22
CA GLY A 79 -5.53 19.59 -8.59
C GLY A 79 -5.81 20.86 -9.41
N ASP A 80 -5.87 20.75 -10.74
CA ASP A 80 -6.28 21.86 -11.61
C ASP A 80 -7.51 22.57 -11.02
N GLU A 81 -7.56 23.91 -11.12
CA GLU A 81 -8.62 24.75 -10.51
C GLU A 81 -10.04 24.25 -10.77
N ASP A 82 -10.24 23.50 -11.87
CA ASP A 82 -11.52 22.86 -12.25
C ASP A 82 -11.73 21.47 -11.59
N ASN A 83 -10.74 20.93 -10.86
CA ASN A 83 -10.78 19.60 -10.28
C ASN A 83 -10.20 19.66 -8.86
N ALA A 84 -10.96 20.30 -7.96
CA ALA A 84 -10.65 20.25 -6.53
C ALA A 84 -10.50 18.77 -6.14
N GLY A 85 -9.27 18.33 -5.94
CA GLY A 85 -8.94 16.97 -5.53
C GLY A 85 -9.76 16.58 -4.28
N PRO A 86 -9.94 15.31 -4.01
CA PRO A 86 -10.71 14.88 -2.85
C PRO A 86 -10.15 15.53 -1.57
N SER A 87 -11.04 16.11 -0.76
CA SER A 87 -10.65 16.57 0.58
C SER A 87 -10.02 15.40 1.33
N PHE A 88 -8.78 15.56 1.77
CA PHE A 88 -8.10 14.56 2.58
C PHE A 88 -8.53 14.59 4.05
N ASP A 89 -9.32 15.60 4.49
CA ASP A 89 -9.66 15.79 5.90
C ASP A 89 -10.08 14.51 6.65
N PRO A 90 -11.03 13.70 6.13
CA PRO A 90 -11.39 12.47 6.85
C PRO A 90 -10.30 11.40 6.83
N VAL A 91 -9.40 11.42 5.83
CA VAL A 91 -8.28 10.47 5.71
C VAL A 91 -7.14 10.84 6.66
N THR A 92 -6.93 12.13 6.92
CA THR A 92 -5.84 12.62 7.78
C THR A 92 -5.96 12.18 9.24
N ARG A 93 -7.13 11.69 9.64
CA ARG A 93 -7.35 11.08 10.97
C ARG A 93 -6.80 9.67 11.09
N ALA A 94 -6.34 9.05 9.99
CA ALA A 94 -5.75 7.72 10.07
C ALA A 94 -4.55 7.72 11.03
N PRO A 95 -4.57 6.90 12.10
CA PRO A 95 -3.51 6.89 13.11
C PRO A 95 -2.22 6.22 12.62
N LEU A 96 -2.27 5.51 11.50
CA LEU A 96 -1.14 4.85 10.88
C LEU A 96 -1.13 5.11 9.38
N VAL A 97 0.02 5.51 8.85
CA VAL A 97 0.33 5.50 7.41
C VAL A 97 1.55 4.63 7.19
N VAL A 98 1.48 3.71 6.23
CA VAL A 98 2.63 2.94 5.77
C VAL A 98 2.93 3.33 4.33
N VAL A 99 4.18 3.69 4.06
CA VAL A 99 4.66 4.06 2.72
C VAL A 99 5.48 2.91 2.15
N PRO A 100 4.93 2.09 1.23
CA PRO A 100 5.70 1.08 0.51
C PRO A 100 6.58 1.76 -0.55
N MET A 101 7.86 1.39 -0.54
CA MET A 101 8.87 1.94 -1.43
C MET A 101 9.57 0.83 -2.19
N SER A 102 9.69 0.98 -3.51
CA SER A 102 10.43 0.07 -4.38
C SER A 102 11.90 0.47 -4.49
N CYS A 103 12.76 -0.52 -4.68
CA CYS A 103 14.19 -0.32 -4.95
C CYS A 103 14.63 -1.17 -6.15
N LYS A 104 14.73 -0.54 -7.31
CA LYS A 104 15.16 -1.17 -8.56
C LYS A 104 16.54 -1.83 -8.44
N ASP A 105 17.49 -1.15 -7.79
CA ASP A 105 18.88 -1.63 -7.70
C ASP A 105 18.98 -3.03 -7.09
N ILE A 106 18.14 -3.33 -6.09
CA ILE A 106 18.12 -4.66 -5.46
C ILE A 106 17.75 -5.75 -6.47
N TYR A 107 16.85 -5.46 -7.43
CA TYR A 107 16.49 -6.40 -8.50
C TYR A 107 17.62 -6.55 -9.50
N LEU A 108 18.25 -5.45 -9.93
CA LEU A 108 19.39 -5.49 -10.86
C LEU A 108 20.54 -6.26 -10.23
N ASP A 109 20.87 -6.04 -8.96
CA ASP A 109 21.90 -6.75 -8.22
C ASP A 109 21.57 -8.24 -8.04
N ARG A 110 20.30 -8.57 -7.76
CA ARG A 110 19.85 -9.96 -7.64
C ARG A 110 20.01 -10.72 -8.95
N TYR A 111 19.66 -10.11 -10.05
CA TYR A 111 19.72 -10.74 -11.37
C TYR A 111 21.12 -10.71 -12.00
N ALA A 112 22.03 -9.89 -11.50
CA ALA A 112 23.44 -9.94 -11.87
C ALA A 112 24.21 -11.12 -11.23
N ARG A 113 23.61 -11.83 -10.26
CA ARG A 113 24.24 -13.00 -9.63
C ARG A 113 24.36 -14.16 -10.61
N GLN A 114 25.31 -15.06 -10.33
CA GLN A 114 25.67 -16.20 -11.19
C GLN A 114 24.48 -17.06 -11.62
N ASP A 115 23.50 -17.28 -10.74
CA ASP A 115 22.32 -18.10 -11.01
C ASP A 115 21.31 -17.43 -11.97
N LYS A 116 21.45 -16.12 -12.24
CA LYS A 116 20.61 -15.35 -13.17
C LYS A 116 21.39 -14.86 -14.40
N GLY A 117 22.62 -14.45 -14.23
CA GLY A 117 23.56 -14.18 -15.29
C GLY A 117 23.43 -12.83 -16.02
N TRP A 118 22.58 -11.90 -15.56
CA TRP A 118 22.43 -10.56 -16.17
C TRP A 118 23.47 -9.60 -15.58
N THR A 119 24.74 -9.83 -15.90
CA THR A 119 25.88 -9.17 -15.26
C THR A 119 26.01 -7.68 -15.62
N ASP A 120 25.38 -7.23 -16.70
CA ASP A 120 25.33 -5.84 -17.14
C ASP A 120 24.40 -4.96 -16.30
N ARG A 121 23.53 -5.58 -15.45
CA ARG A 121 22.51 -4.87 -14.64
C ARG A 121 21.59 -3.98 -15.49
N ASP A 122 21.38 -4.30 -16.77
CA ASP A 122 20.56 -3.50 -17.65
C ASP A 122 19.07 -3.70 -17.33
N GLU A 123 18.37 -2.59 -17.06
CA GLU A 123 16.92 -2.64 -16.86
C GLU A 123 16.13 -2.97 -18.12
N ALA A 124 16.74 -2.87 -19.31
CA ALA A 124 16.11 -3.27 -20.57
C ALA A 124 15.76 -4.76 -20.64
N HIS A 125 16.35 -5.59 -19.78
CA HIS A 125 15.95 -7.00 -19.64
C HIS A 125 14.54 -7.17 -19.04
N TRP A 126 14.02 -6.12 -18.41
CA TRP A 126 12.72 -6.16 -17.73
C TRP A 126 11.63 -5.59 -18.62
N PRO A 127 10.61 -6.37 -19.02
CA PRO A 127 9.53 -5.87 -19.89
C PRO A 127 8.62 -4.87 -19.17
N VAL A 128 8.60 -4.91 -17.84
CA VAL A 128 7.87 -4.01 -16.95
C VAL A 128 8.64 -3.86 -15.62
N PRO A 129 8.41 -2.80 -14.83
CA PRO A 129 9.10 -2.58 -13.55
C PRO A 129 8.60 -3.55 -12.47
N TYR A 130 9.16 -4.75 -12.39
CA TYR A 130 8.75 -5.76 -11.39
C TYR A 130 8.99 -5.27 -9.95
N TRP A 131 9.95 -4.40 -9.71
CA TRP A 131 10.17 -3.79 -8.39
C TRP A 131 8.95 -3.00 -7.91
N ASP A 132 8.21 -2.31 -8.81
CA ASP A 132 6.99 -1.59 -8.46
C ASP A 132 5.80 -2.54 -8.31
N ILE A 133 5.69 -3.55 -9.19
CA ILE A 133 4.65 -4.59 -9.14
C ILE A 133 4.71 -5.36 -7.82
N ASP A 134 5.88 -5.86 -7.46
CA ASP A 134 6.08 -6.66 -6.26
C ASP A 134 5.88 -5.82 -5.00
N THR A 135 6.30 -4.55 -5.01
CA THR A 135 5.99 -3.60 -3.94
C THR A 135 4.47 -3.35 -3.86
N GLY A 136 3.77 -3.34 -4.99
CA GLY A 136 2.30 -3.29 -5.01
C GLY A 136 1.64 -4.50 -4.35
N PHE A 137 2.27 -5.69 -4.40
CA PHE A 137 1.80 -6.86 -3.65
C PHE A 137 1.91 -6.65 -2.14
N THR A 138 2.95 -5.98 -1.65
CA THR A 138 3.04 -5.63 -0.21
C THR A 138 1.89 -4.72 0.19
N ALA A 139 1.59 -3.71 -0.62
CA ALA A 139 0.47 -2.81 -0.38
C ALA A 139 -0.88 -3.55 -0.36
N LEU A 140 -1.11 -4.47 -1.31
CA LEU A 140 -2.32 -5.28 -1.34
C LEU A 140 -2.45 -6.15 -0.10
N LEU A 141 -1.36 -6.81 0.34
CA LEU A 141 -1.38 -7.62 1.56
C LEU A 141 -1.68 -6.79 2.80
N MET A 142 -1.18 -5.56 2.90
CA MET A 142 -1.56 -4.64 3.99
C MET A 142 -3.05 -4.31 3.98
N LEU A 143 -3.64 -4.05 2.79
CA LEU A 143 -5.08 -3.80 2.67
C LEU A 143 -5.94 -4.99 3.12
N LEU A 144 -5.50 -6.20 2.83
CA LEU A 144 -6.20 -7.43 3.24
C LEU A 144 -6.02 -7.70 4.74
N ALA A 145 -4.79 -7.57 5.24
CA ALA A 145 -4.48 -7.78 6.66
C ALA A 145 -5.20 -6.76 7.55
N ALA A 146 -5.32 -5.49 7.12
CA ALA A 146 -6.10 -4.49 7.84
C ALA A 146 -7.56 -4.92 8.01
N VAL A 147 -8.17 -5.51 6.98
CA VAL A 147 -9.55 -6.05 7.07
C VAL A 147 -9.63 -7.22 8.04
N ASP A 148 -8.65 -8.13 8.03
CA ASP A 148 -8.59 -9.27 8.96
C ASP A 148 -8.45 -8.82 10.43
N GLU A 149 -7.79 -7.66 10.64
CA GLU A 149 -7.65 -7.00 11.93
C GLU A 149 -8.90 -6.16 12.32
N GLY A 150 -9.95 -6.14 11.48
CA GLY A 150 -11.14 -5.32 11.72
C GLY A 150 -10.95 -3.83 11.42
N LEU A 151 -9.86 -3.47 10.76
CA LEU A 151 -9.52 -2.10 10.40
C LEU A 151 -9.94 -1.76 8.96
N GLY A 152 -9.97 -0.47 8.67
CA GLY A 152 -10.07 0.06 7.31
C GLY A 152 -8.71 0.45 6.76
N ALA A 153 -8.57 0.40 5.43
CA ALA A 153 -7.38 0.88 4.77
C ALA A 153 -7.67 1.55 3.43
N LEU A 154 -6.80 2.49 3.05
CA LEU A 154 -6.80 3.20 1.77
C LEU A 154 -5.39 3.23 1.18
N PHE A 155 -5.22 2.73 -0.05
CA PHE A 155 -4.04 3.00 -0.85
C PHE A 155 -4.27 4.24 -1.72
N PHE A 156 -3.31 5.17 -1.72
CA PHE A 156 -3.36 6.40 -2.51
C PHE A 156 -1.96 6.83 -2.97
N GLY A 157 -1.90 7.65 -4.03
CA GLY A 157 -0.63 8.13 -4.59
C GLY A 157 -0.04 9.29 -3.79
N ILE A 158 1.29 9.42 -3.85
CA ILE A 158 2.02 10.65 -3.50
C ILE A 158 2.27 11.37 -4.83
N PRO A 159 1.88 12.66 -4.96
CA PRO A 159 2.10 13.42 -6.19
C PRO A 159 3.58 13.41 -6.63
N PRO A 160 3.86 13.26 -7.93
CA PRO A 160 5.25 13.12 -8.41
C PRO A 160 6.14 14.30 -8.06
N ASP A 161 5.62 15.51 -8.06
CA ASP A 161 6.29 16.74 -7.69
C ASP A 161 6.61 16.85 -6.20
N GLN A 162 5.94 16.09 -5.35
CA GLN A 162 6.15 16.03 -3.90
C GLN A 162 7.13 14.94 -3.46
N ILE A 163 7.48 13.98 -4.33
CA ILE A 163 8.37 12.86 -3.98
C ILE A 163 9.74 13.35 -3.49
N GLY A 164 10.29 14.41 -4.10
CA GLY A 164 11.58 14.97 -3.70
C GLY A 164 11.55 15.54 -2.28
N GLU A 165 10.50 16.28 -1.95
CA GLU A 165 10.32 16.86 -0.62
C GLU A 165 10.02 15.77 0.42
N PHE A 166 9.17 14.79 0.09
CA PHE A 166 8.93 13.62 0.92
C PHE A 166 10.23 12.91 1.31
N ARG A 167 11.12 12.68 0.34
CA ARG A 167 12.43 12.07 0.60
C ARG A 167 13.27 12.89 1.56
N THR A 168 13.31 14.20 1.37
CA THR A 168 14.05 15.12 2.23
C THR A 168 13.49 15.11 3.65
N LEU A 169 12.17 15.19 3.77
CA LEU A 169 11.46 15.23 5.04
C LEU A 169 11.72 13.99 5.92
N TYR A 170 11.76 12.81 5.30
CA TYR A 170 11.89 11.54 6.01
C TYR A 170 13.25 10.85 5.83
N GLY A 171 14.22 11.49 5.20
CA GLY A 171 15.56 10.93 4.99
C GLY A 171 15.59 9.70 4.08
N VAL A 172 14.64 9.59 3.13
CA VAL A 172 14.54 8.44 2.22
C VAL A 172 15.65 8.47 1.18
N PRO A 173 16.48 7.39 1.04
CA PRO A 173 17.53 7.33 0.04
C PRO A 173 17.01 7.47 -1.40
N ALA A 174 17.82 8.05 -2.28
CA ALA A 174 17.42 8.35 -3.67
C ALA A 174 17.06 7.11 -4.51
N ASN A 175 17.59 5.94 -4.17
CA ASN A 175 17.30 4.67 -4.84
C ASN A 175 16.00 3.98 -4.38
N TYR A 176 15.30 4.54 -3.38
CA TYR A 176 13.97 4.10 -2.99
C TYR A 176 12.90 5.04 -3.55
N LEU A 177 11.89 4.48 -4.20
CA LEU A 177 10.77 5.21 -4.77
C LEU A 177 9.47 4.83 -4.06
N PRO A 178 8.77 5.76 -3.39
CA PRO A 178 7.45 5.49 -2.86
C PRO A 178 6.48 5.22 -4.03
N ILE A 179 5.76 4.10 -3.99
CA ILE A 179 4.73 3.76 -4.99
C ILE A 179 3.36 4.31 -4.60
N GLY A 180 3.24 4.89 -3.44
CA GLY A 180 2.03 5.41 -2.82
C GLY A 180 2.11 5.27 -1.31
N ALA A 181 0.98 5.46 -0.64
CA ALA A 181 0.84 5.31 0.81
C ALA A 181 -0.42 4.52 1.16
N VAL A 182 -0.40 3.82 2.29
CA VAL A 182 -1.53 3.08 2.85
C VAL A 182 -1.90 3.71 4.19
N ALA A 183 -3.03 4.44 4.23
CA ALA A 183 -3.62 4.90 5.48
C ALA A 183 -4.42 3.75 6.11
N ILE A 184 -4.27 3.55 7.41
CA ILE A 184 -4.88 2.44 8.17
C ILE A 184 -5.43 2.99 9.49
N GLY A 185 -6.64 2.56 9.85
CA GLY A 185 -7.28 2.97 11.10
C GLY A 185 -8.68 2.37 11.27
N HIS A 186 -9.34 2.75 12.36
CA HIS A 186 -10.72 2.34 12.60
C HIS A 186 -11.66 3.15 11.68
N PRO A 187 -12.50 2.46 10.84
CA PRO A 187 -13.37 3.15 9.91
C PRO A 187 -14.40 4.05 10.64
N ASP A 188 -14.61 5.25 10.11
CA ASP A 188 -15.75 6.10 10.46
C ASP A 188 -16.78 6.10 9.31
N PRO A 189 -17.79 5.21 9.36
CA PRO A 189 -18.78 5.10 8.29
C PRO A 189 -19.66 6.34 8.14
N ALA A 190 -19.79 7.16 9.18
CA ALA A 190 -20.62 8.38 9.15
C ALA A 190 -19.95 9.49 8.34
N ALA A 191 -18.63 9.57 8.39
CA ALA A 191 -17.83 10.55 7.65
C ALA A 191 -17.36 10.04 6.28
N ASP A 192 -17.42 8.72 5.99
CA ASP A 192 -16.93 8.14 4.73
C ASP A 192 -17.89 8.42 3.57
N GLN A 193 -17.56 9.42 2.77
CA GLN A 193 -18.30 9.76 1.55
C GLN A 193 -18.11 8.73 0.42
N GLY A 194 -17.18 7.78 0.56
CA GLY A 194 -16.83 6.75 -0.42
C GLY A 194 -16.03 7.32 -1.59
N GLY A 195 -15.95 6.59 -2.66
CA GLY A 195 -15.19 6.96 -3.86
C GLY A 195 -15.87 6.48 -5.14
N SER A 196 -15.12 6.48 -6.24
CA SER A 196 -15.60 6.12 -7.59
C SER A 196 -16.34 4.77 -7.65
N ALA A 197 -16.07 3.84 -6.73
CA ALA A 197 -16.78 2.55 -6.66
C ALA A 197 -18.28 2.69 -6.31
N LYS A 198 -18.74 3.85 -5.84
CA LYS A 198 -20.18 4.12 -5.65
C LYS A 198 -20.92 4.34 -6.97
N VAL A 199 -20.23 4.85 -7.97
CA VAL A 199 -20.83 5.24 -9.27
C VAL A 199 -20.35 4.35 -10.43
N ILE A 200 -19.12 3.86 -10.38
CA ILE A 200 -18.52 3.00 -11.43
C ILE A 200 -18.74 1.54 -11.07
N LYS A 201 -19.48 0.82 -11.89
CA LYS A 201 -19.70 -0.62 -11.70
C LYS A 201 -18.44 -1.41 -12.08
N ARG A 202 -18.21 -2.51 -11.35
CA ARG A 202 -17.18 -3.48 -11.77
C ARG A 202 -17.53 -4.05 -13.14
N ARG A 203 -16.51 -4.23 -13.97
CA ARG A 203 -16.64 -4.99 -15.19
C ARG A 203 -16.99 -6.45 -14.86
N SER A 204 -17.74 -7.09 -15.72
CA SER A 204 -18.05 -8.51 -15.59
C SER A 204 -16.80 -9.39 -15.81
N LEU A 205 -16.81 -10.63 -15.34
CA LEU A 205 -15.74 -11.58 -15.64
C LEU A 205 -15.62 -11.82 -17.14
N ASP A 206 -16.75 -11.84 -17.85
CA ASP A 206 -16.75 -12.03 -19.31
C ASP A 206 -16.08 -10.88 -20.05
N ASP A 207 -16.09 -9.66 -19.48
CA ASP A 207 -15.36 -8.52 -20.04
C ASP A 207 -13.85 -8.56 -19.80
N LEU A 208 -13.42 -9.30 -18.77
CA LEU A 208 -12.02 -9.31 -18.30
C LEU A 208 -11.28 -10.57 -18.75
N VAL A 209 -12.00 -11.71 -18.86
CA VAL A 209 -11.37 -13.03 -19.08
C VAL A 209 -11.42 -13.41 -20.55
N HIS A 210 -10.26 -13.71 -21.11
CA HIS A 210 -10.09 -14.27 -22.45
C HIS A 210 -9.56 -15.70 -22.34
N ARG A 211 -10.27 -16.69 -22.91
CA ARG A 211 -9.97 -18.11 -22.72
C ARG A 211 -9.12 -18.68 -23.87
N GLY A 212 -7.84 -18.90 -23.57
CA GLY A 212 -6.86 -19.49 -24.49
C GLY A 212 -6.40 -18.58 -25.63
N ARG A 213 -7.19 -17.62 -26.06
CA ARG A 213 -6.84 -16.63 -27.08
C ARG A 213 -7.53 -15.30 -26.77
N TRP A 214 -6.82 -14.19 -27.03
CA TRP A 214 -7.39 -12.86 -26.87
C TRP A 214 -8.68 -12.70 -27.72
N GLY A 215 -9.72 -12.14 -27.14
CA GLY A 215 -11.05 -11.97 -27.76
C GLY A 215 -11.98 -13.17 -27.63
N ARG A 216 -11.52 -14.35 -27.20
CA ARG A 216 -12.36 -15.51 -26.91
C ARG A 216 -12.84 -15.44 -25.45
N ARG A 217 -14.14 -15.24 -25.28
CA ARG A 217 -14.82 -15.13 -23.96
C ARG A 217 -15.50 -16.43 -23.55
#